data_1393f2c5c31e81cf113e5fd56db05303
#
_entry.id   1393f2c5c31e81cf113e5fd56db05303
#
_cell.length_a   1.000
_cell.length_b   1.000
_cell.length_c   1.000
_cell.angle_alpha   90.00
_cell.angle_beta   90.00
_cell.angle_gamma   90.00
#
_symmetry.space_group_name_H-M   'P 1'
#
loop_
_entity.id
_entity.type
_entity.pdbx_description
1 polymer ?
#
loop_
_entity_poly.entity_id
_entity_poly.type
_entity_poly.pdbx_seq_one_letter_code
_entity_poly.pdbx_strand_id
1 'polypeptide(L)'
;MSESTTHRPVDKIFAENLGQSYGGCVRDLANTLFNREVAEAAGIKLCPIPLLGGYEKRRMRAFWAANLQAIALWITLERMPEFGDEKLLRKTLFNMQGFVDQALGRPIFSKLKPEDLERYSQLRSHMTRVALQHGADKDTIARAFLAELHQQPLESVPDSRVAATVTHVGMAAGLFIKLLNISLNSPNSWERAKL
;
A
#
# COMPACT_ATOMS: atom_id res chain seq x y z
N MET A 1 -7.79 -4.71 40.79
CA MET A 1 -6.38 -4.77 40.32
C MET A 1 -6.44 -4.44 38.83
N SER A 2 -6.17 -3.18 38.46
CA SER A 2 -6.12 -2.73 37.07
C SER A 2 -4.76 -3.09 36.51
N GLU A 3 -4.72 -4.02 35.56
CA GLU A 3 -3.54 -4.28 34.75
C GLU A 3 -3.22 -3.03 33.95
N SER A 4 -2.23 -2.32 34.42
CA SER A 4 -1.55 -1.26 33.67
C SER A 4 -0.93 -1.92 32.45
N THR A 5 -1.60 -1.83 31.30
CA THR A 5 -1.02 -2.11 29.97
C THR A 5 0.12 -1.09 29.79
N THR A 6 1.32 -1.48 30.16
CA THR A 6 2.53 -0.73 29.84
C THR A 6 2.68 -0.71 28.32
N HIS A 7 2.16 0.34 27.67
CA HIS A 7 2.48 0.64 26.28
C HIS A 7 4.01 0.79 26.17
N ARG A 8 4.65 -0.22 25.61
CA ARG A 8 6.08 -0.11 25.28
C ARG A 8 6.22 0.97 24.19
N PRO A 9 7.07 1.97 24.38
CA PRO A 9 7.31 2.94 23.33
C PRO A 9 7.85 2.20 22.12
N VAL A 10 7.17 2.33 21.00
CA VAL A 10 7.59 1.77 19.72
C VAL A 10 8.79 2.59 19.27
N ASP A 11 9.93 1.95 19.10
CA ASP A 11 11.20 2.59 18.84
C ASP A 11 11.33 3.08 17.38
N LYS A 12 12.21 4.06 17.18
CA LYS A 12 12.61 4.57 15.86
C LYS A 12 13.05 3.45 14.92
N ILE A 13 13.82 2.48 15.42
CA ILE A 13 14.31 1.34 14.67
C ILE A 13 13.17 0.41 14.22
N PHE A 14 12.17 0.22 15.08
CA PHE A 14 10.97 -0.54 14.71
C PHE A 14 10.25 0.11 13.52
N ALA A 15 10.02 1.43 13.56
CA ALA A 15 9.37 2.17 12.49
C ALA A 15 10.16 2.10 11.17
N GLU A 16 11.48 2.12 11.25
CA GLU A 16 12.36 1.97 10.09
C GLU A 16 12.25 0.56 9.49
N ASN A 17 12.35 -0.47 10.34
CA ASN A 17 12.28 -1.87 9.91
C ASN A 17 10.89 -2.24 9.35
N LEU A 18 9.81 -1.80 10.02
CA LEU A 18 8.45 -2.03 9.55
C LEU A 18 8.19 -1.29 8.23
N GLY A 19 8.63 -0.04 8.13
CA GLY A 19 8.52 0.75 6.92
C GLY A 19 9.25 0.11 5.74
N GLN A 20 10.46 -0.41 5.95
CA GLN A 20 11.22 -1.14 4.93
C GLN A 20 10.54 -2.47 4.55
N SER A 21 10.00 -3.20 5.52
CA SER A 21 9.27 -4.46 5.28
C SER A 21 8.01 -4.21 4.47
N TYR A 22 7.25 -3.16 4.79
CA TYR A 22 6.10 -2.74 4.02
C TYR A 22 6.48 -2.31 2.60
N GLY A 23 7.53 -1.49 2.47
CA GLY A 23 8.04 -1.06 1.18
C GLY A 23 8.48 -2.22 0.29
N GLY A 24 9.17 -3.21 0.86
CA GLY A 24 9.52 -4.47 0.21
C GLY A 24 8.28 -5.23 -0.26
N CYS A 25 7.29 -5.37 0.60
CA CYS A 25 6.02 -6.02 0.27
C CYS A 25 5.27 -5.28 -0.85
N VAL A 26 5.17 -3.95 -0.80
CA VAL A 26 4.57 -3.13 -1.87
C VAL A 26 5.28 -3.37 -3.20
N ARG A 27 6.62 -3.32 -3.21
CA ARG A 27 7.42 -3.60 -4.42
C ARG A 27 7.12 -4.98 -4.99
N ASP A 28 7.14 -5.99 -4.15
CA ASP A 28 6.99 -7.38 -4.59
C ASP A 28 5.55 -7.63 -5.07
N LEU A 29 4.55 -7.14 -4.35
CA LEU A 29 3.15 -7.22 -4.76
C LEU A 29 2.86 -6.45 -6.05
N ALA A 30 3.40 -5.24 -6.21
CA ALA A 30 3.25 -4.48 -7.45
C ALA A 30 3.90 -5.19 -8.65
N ASN A 31 4.94 -6.00 -8.42
CA ASN A 31 5.61 -6.76 -9.46
C ASN A 31 4.92 -8.09 -9.77
N THR A 32 4.38 -8.79 -8.77
CA THR A 32 3.86 -10.16 -8.88
C THR A 32 2.35 -10.21 -9.02
N LEU A 33 1.60 -9.40 -8.25
CA LEU A 33 0.14 -9.40 -8.31
C LEU A 33 -0.40 -8.69 -9.55
N PHE A 34 0.33 -7.72 -10.10
CA PHE A 34 -0.11 -7.08 -11.31
C PHE A 34 0.17 -7.98 -12.52
N ASN A 35 -0.67 -8.96 -12.69
CA ASN A 35 -0.74 -9.84 -13.85
C ASN A 35 -1.94 -9.45 -14.75
N ARG A 36 -2.14 -10.22 -15.83
CA ARG A 36 -3.23 -9.99 -16.77
C ARG A 36 -4.61 -10.12 -16.12
N GLU A 37 -4.79 -11.10 -15.26
CA GLU A 37 -6.05 -11.37 -14.56
C GLU A 37 -6.46 -10.21 -13.65
N VAL A 38 -5.52 -9.68 -12.87
CA VAL A 38 -5.75 -8.50 -12.00
C VAL A 38 -6.06 -7.26 -12.83
N ALA A 39 -5.38 -7.08 -13.97
CA ALA A 39 -5.65 -5.97 -14.87
C ALA A 39 -7.06 -6.07 -15.46
N GLU A 40 -7.45 -7.23 -15.95
CA GLU A 40 -8.78 -7.49 -16.52
C GLU A 40 -9.88 -7.30 -15.45
N ALA A 41 -9.65 -7.79 -14.23
CA ALA A 41 -10.57 -7.58 -13.10
C ALA A 41 -10.76 -6.08 -12.77
N ALA A 42 -9.70 -5.30 -12.84
CA ALA A 42 -9.76 -3.83 -12.70
C ALA A 42 -10.30 -3.12 -13.95
N GLY A 43 -10.67 -3.84 -15.01
CA GLY A 43 -11.15 -3.26 -16.27
C GLY A 43 -10.07 -2.65 -17.15
N ILE A 44 -8.81 -3.02 -16.93
CA ILE A 44 -7.67 -2.53 -17.69
C ILE A 44 -7.39 -3.50 -18.83
N LYS A 45 -7.47 -3.01 -20.06
CA LYS A 45 -7.06 -3.78 -21.24
C LYS A 45 -5.56 -3.64 -21.45
N LEU A 46 -4.79 -4.67 -21.09
CA LEU A 46 -3.37 -4.71 -21.40
C LEU A 46 -3.17 -5.09 -22.89
N CYS A 47 -2.23 -4.41 -23.54
CA CYS A 47 -1.83 -4.80 -24.91
C CYS A 47 -1.36 -6.27 -24.90
N PRO A 48 -1.93 -7.10 -25.78
CA PRO A 48 -1.59 -8.53 -25.86
C PRO A 48 -0.16 -8.79 -26.38
N ILE A 49 0.44 -7.79 -27.02
CA ILE A 49 1.78 -7.90 -27.60
C ILE A 49 2.81 -7.56 -26.52
N PRO A 50 3.64 -8.53 -26.05
CA PRO A 50 4.56 -8.34 -24.92
C PRO A 50 5.54 -7.18 -25.10
N LEU A 51 5.99 -6.93 -26.32
CA LEU A 51 6.96 -5.86 -26.63
C LEU A 51 6.33 -4.46 -26.60
N LEU A 52 5.05 -4.31 -26.95
CA LEU A 52 4.37 -3.00 -27.00
C LEU A 52 3.70 -2.62 -25.67
N GLY A 53 3.34 -3.59 -24.82
CA GLY A 53 2.70 -3.37 -23.52
C GLY A 53 3.64 -3.02 -22.37
N GLY A 54 4.94 -2.92 -22.62
CA GLY A 54 5.93 -2.74 -21.55
C GLY A 54 5.79 -1.42 -20.78
N TYR A 55 5.41 -0.33 -21.45
CA TYR A 55 5.17 0.97 -20.83
C TYR A 55 3.89 0.95 -19.99
N GLU A 56 2.80 0.48 -20.56
CA GLU A 56 1.50 0.41 -19.89
C GLU A 56 1.56 -0.46 -18.63
N LYS A 57 2.25 -1.59 -18.71
CA LYS A 57 2.49 -2.47 -17.58
C LYS A 57 3.27 -1.77 -16.44
N ARG A 58 4.29 -0.97 -16.78
CA ARG A 58 5.04 -0.17 -15.79
C ARG A 58 4.16 0.88 -15.14
N ARG A 59 3.40 1.63 -15.95
CA ARG A 59 2.44 2.64 -15.46
C ARG A 59 1.45 2.04 -14.48
N MET A 60 0.85 0.91 -14.83
CA MET A 60 -0.11 0.23 -13.98
C MET A 60 0.52 -0.31 -12.69
N ARG A 61 1.74 -0.81 -12.74
CA ARG A 61 2.48 -1.21 -11.54
C ARG A 61 2.71 -0.03 -10.58
N ALA A 62 3.02 1.15 -11.11
CA ALA A 62 3.13 2.34 -10.30
C ALA A 62 1.81 2.69 -9.62
N PHE A 63 0.71 2.70 -10.37
CA PHE A 63 -0.62 3.01 -9.82
C PHE A 63 -1.07 1.96 -8.80
N TRP A 64 -0.78 0.68 -9.06
CA TRP A 64 -1.04 -0.37 -8.09
C TRP A 64 -0.20 -0.22 -6.82
N ALA A 65 1.06 0.20 -6.93
CA ALA A 65 1.89 0.49 -5.77
C ALA A 65 1.33 1.63 -4.90
N ALA A 66 0.70 2.65 -5.50
CA ALA A 66 0.00 3.70 -4.75
C ALA A 66 -1.18 3.13 -3.93
N ASN A 67 -1.97 2.24 -4.50
CA ASN A 67 -3.06 1.55 -3.80
C ASN A 67 -2.53 0.66 -2.66
N LEU A 68 -1.47 -0.10 -2.91
CA LEU A 68 -0.86 -0.97 -1.89
C LEU A 68 -0.32 -0.18 -0.70
N GLN A 69 0.25 1.01 -0.91
CA GLN A 69 0.67 1.90 0.16
C GLN A 69 -0.52 2.37 1.01
N ALA A 70 -1.64 2.69 0.38
CA ALA A 70 -2.87 3.06 1.08
C ALA A 70 -3.43 1.89 1.91
N ILE A 71 -3.38 0.66 1.39
CA ILE A 71 -3.80 -0.54 2.14
C ILE A 71 -2.89 -0.75 3.36
N ALA A 72 -1.58 -0.60 3.22
CA ALA A 72 -0.64 -0.69 4.33
C ALA A 72 -0.93 0.38 5.40
N LEU A 73 -1.22 1.60 4.98
CA LEU A 73 -1.61 2.69 5.86
C LEU A 73 -2.91 2.37 6.60
N TRP A 74 -3.95 1.96 5.88
CA TRP A 74 -5.24 1.59 6.47
C TRP A 74 -5.09 0.51 7.55
N ILE A 75 -4.40 -0.59 7.25
CA ILE A 75 -4.13 -1.68 8.21
C ILE A 75 -3.36 -1.19 9.44
N THR A 76 -2.37 -0.32 9.24
CA THR A 76 -1.58 0.22 10.34
C THR A 76 -2.44 1.12 11.24
N LEU A 77 -3.36 1.90 10.67
CA LEU A 77 -4.28 2.76 11.42
C LEU A 77 -5.31 1.96 12.23
N GLU A 78 -5.82 0.85 11.70
CA GLU A 78 -6.72 -0.04 12.43
C GLU A 78 -6.04 -0.65 13.68
N ARG A 79 -4.70 -0.79 13.63
CA ARG A 79 -3.87 -1.30 14.72
C ARG A 79 -3.17 -0.21 15.54
N MET A 80 -3.54 1.06 15.31
CA MET A 80 -2.90 2.20 15.99
C MET A 80 -2.81 2.09 17.52
N PRO A 81 -3.82 1.55 18.24
CA PRO A 81 -3.72 1.32 19.67
C PRO A 81 -2.53 0.44 20.08
N GLU A 82 -2.10 -0.49 19.22
CA GLU A 82 -0.96 -1.36 19.46
C GLU A 82 0.39 -0.64 19.24
N PHE A 83 0.39 0.47 18.48
CA PHE A 83 1.58 1.30 18.24
C PHE A 83 1.83 2.34 19.35
N GLY A 84 0.82 2.75 20.08
CA GLY A 84 0.93 3.68 21.22
C GLY A 84 1.35 5.12 20.88
N ASP A 85 1.80 5.43 19.66
CA ASP A 85 2.33 6.75 19.28
C ASP A 85 2.09 7.09 17.81
N GLU A 86 1.31 8.16 17.57
CA GLU A 86 1.03 8.69 16.22
C GLU A 86 2.31 9.13 15.47
N LYS A 87 3.29 9.67 16.19
CA LYS A 87 4.56 10.12 15.60
C LYS A 87 5.33 8.96 14.98
N LEU A 88 5.25 7.82 15.61
CA LEU A 88 5.89 6.60 15.17
C LEU A 88 5.19 6.00 13.94
N LEU A 89 3.85 6.04 13.93
CA LEU A 89 3.07 5.69 12.75
C LEU A 89 3.50 6.53 11.54
N ARG A 90 3.53 7.85 11.69
CA ARG A 90 3.97 8.77 10.62
C ARG A 90 5.37 8.43 10.13
N LYS A 91 6.27 8.07 11.03
CA LYS A 91 7.64 7.69 10.67
C LYS A 91 7.70 6.37 9.90
N THR A 92 6.91 5.37 10.33
CA THR A 92 6.78 4.08 9.61
C THR A 92 6.32 4.30 8.18
N LEU A 93 5.30 5.13 7.99
CA LEU A 93 4.75 5.46 6.68
C LEU A 93 5.75 6.23 5.80
N PHE A 94 6.47 7.17 6.38
CA PHE A 94 7.51 7.92 5.68
C PHE A 94 8.64 6.98 5.19
N ASN A 95 9.09 6.07 6.05
CA ASN A 95 10.12 5.09 5.69
C ASN A 95 9.63 4.09 4.63
N MET A 96 8.38 3.64 4.72
CA MET A 96 7.75 2.81 3.69
C MET A 96 7.75 3.53 2.34
N GLN A 97 7.32 4.79 2.33
CA GLN A 97 7.28 5.59 1.10
C GLN A 97 8.67 5.76 0.51
N GLY A 98 9.66 6.16 1.31
CA GLY A 98 11.05 6.32 0.87
C GLY A 98 11.62 5.03 0.28
N PHE A 99 11.33 3.89 0.88
CA PHE A 99 11.75 2.60 0.37
C PHE A 99 11.09 2.26 -0.97
N VAL A 100 9.78 2.50 -1.10
CA VAL A 100 9.03 2.27 -2.36
C VAL A 100 9.58 3.17 -3.46
N ASP A 101 9.79 4.45 -3.18
CA ASP A 101 10.33 5.42 -4.14
C ASP A 101 11.74 5.02 -4.59
N GLN A 102 12.56 4.51 -3.69
CA GLN A 102 13.89 3.98 -4.03
C GLN A 102 13.80 2.68 -4.83
N ALA A 103 12.99 1.72 -4.39
CA ALA A 103 12.91 0.39 -4.99
C ALA A 103 12.26 0.40 -6.39
N LEU A 104 11.30 1.29 -6.62
CA LEU A 104 10.60 1.44 -7.90
C LEU A 104 11.17 2.58 -8.77
N GLY A 105 12.04 3.42 -8.22
CA GLY A 105 12.59 4.61 -8.89
C GLY A 105 13.23 4.26 -10.24
N ARG A 106 14.30 3.49 -10.24
CA ARG A 106 14.99 3.09 -11.48
C ARG A 106 14.19 2.15 -12.37
N PRO A 107 13.59 1.04 -11.85
CA PRO A 107 12.91 0.08 -12.72
C PRO A 107 11.59 0.60 -13.31
N ILE A 108 10.89 1.48 -12.62
CA ILE A 108 9.55 1.93 -13.00
C ILE A 108 9.49 3.44 -13.19
N PHE A 109 9.71 4.23 -12.14
CA PHE A 109 9.41 5.67 -12.16
C PHE A 109 10.27 6.46 -13.16
N SER A 110 11.57 6.14 -13.27
CA SER A 110 12.46 6.80 -14.24
C SER A 110 12.07 6.57 -15.71
N LYS A 111 11.18 5.62 -15.97
CA LYS A 111 10.70 5.24 -17.30
C LYS A 111 9.26 5.67 -17.56
N LEU A 112 8.64 6.35 -16.62
CA LEU A 112 7.32 6.95 -16.80
C LEU A 112 7.47 8.34 -17.41
N LYS A 113 6.44 8.75 -18.16
CA LYS A 113 6.32 10.11 -18.62
C LYS A 113 5.97 11.04 -17.46
N PRO A 114 6.32 12.35 -17.53
CA PRO A 114 6.01 13.31 -16.47
C PRO A 114 4.55 13.32 -16.04
N GLU A 115 3.62 13.27 -17.02
CA GLU A 115 2.18 13.24 -16.75
C GLU A 115 1.73 11.99 -15.97
N ASP A 116 2.36 10.82 -16.21
CA ASP A 116 2.04 9.59 -15.47
C ASP A 116 2.66 9.57 -14.07
N LEU A 117 3.81 10.24 -13.87
CA LEU A 117 4.40 10.47 -12.55
C LEU A 117 3.54 11.40 -11.70
N GLU A 118 3.07 12.50 -12.31
CA GLU A 118 2.15 13.42 -11.64
C GLU A 118 0.86 12.68 -11.23
N ARG A 119 0.29 11.91 -12.15
CA ARG A 119 -0.90 11.10 -11.88
C ARG A 119 -0.67 10.05 -10.79
N TYR A 120 0.47 9.39 -10.76
CA TYR A 120 0.85 8.51 -9.66
C TYR A 120 0.85 9.25 -8.32
N SER A 121 1.42 10.46 -8.27
CA SER A 121 1.45 11.29 -7.07
C SER A 121 0.06 11.70 -6.61
N GLN A 122 -0.80 12.11 -7.54
CA GLN A 122 -2.20 12.46 -7.28
C GLN A 122 -2.98 11.26 -6.74
N LEU A 123 -2.87 10.10 -7.40
CA LEU A 123 -3.51 8.85 -6.98
C LEU A 123 -3.03 8.43 -5.58
N ARG A 124 -1.73 8.48 -5.31
CA ARG A 124 -1.17 8.17 -3.99
C ARG A 124 -1.75 9.09 -2.91
N SER A 125 -1.78 10.39 -3.18
CA SER A 125 -2.34 11.38 -2.25
C SER A 125 -3.85 11.16 -2.02
N HIS A 126 -4.59 10.85 -3.07
CA HIS A 126 -6.02 10.53 -2.98
C HIS A 126 -6.24 9.27 -2.15
N MET A 127 -5.57 8.18 -2.47
CA MET A 127 -5.70 6.90 -1.76
C MET A 127 -5.26 6.99 -0.30
N THR A 128 -4.23 7.79 0.00
CA THR A 128 -3.84 8.08 1.39
C THR A 128 -4.99 8.76 2.15
N ARG A 129 -5.66 9.73 1.56
CA ARG A 129 -6.83 10.39 2.19
C ARG A 129 -7.97 9.41 2.41
N VAL A 130 -8.26 8.54 1.45
CA VAL A 130 -9.29 7.49 1.60
C VAL A 130 -8.95 6.56 2.76
N ALA A 131 -7.70 6.10 2.85
CA ALA A 131 -7.24 5.24 3.94
C ALA A 131 -7.31 5.89 5.33
N LEU A 132 -7.24 7.23 5.39
CA LEU A 132 -7.37 8.01 6.64
C LEU A 132 -8.83 8.28 7.04
N GLN A 133 -9.80 7.99 6.18
CA GLN A 133 -11.20 8.22 6.50
C GLN A 133 -11.68 7.24 7.57
N HIS A 134 -12.43 7.76 8.54
CA HIS A 134 -13.05 6.92 9.56
C HIS A 134 -14.04 5.94 8.93
N GLY A 135 -13.92 4.65 9.24
CA GLY A 135 -14.77 3.61 8.67
C GLY A 135 -14.36 3.15 7.26
N ALA A 136 -13.15 3.49 6.79
CA ALA A 136 -12.62 2.92 5.57
C ALA A 136 -12.58 1.39 5.67
N ASP A 137 -12.97 0.73 4.59
CA ASP A 137 -12.97 -0.72 4.47
C ASP A 137 -12.44 -1.16 3.09
N LYS A 138 -12.43 -2.44 2.84
CA LYS A 138 -11.92 -3.01 1.58
C LYS A 138 -12.69 -2.52 0.36
N ASP A 139 -14.01 -2.41 0.48
CA ASP A 139 -14.90 -1.94 -0.58
C ASP A 139 -14.64 -0.47 -0.90
N THR A 140 -14.55 0.36 0.13
CA THR A 140 -14.24 1.79 0.02
C THR A 140 -12.89 2.00 -0.68
N ILE A 141 -11.86 1.27 -0.27
CA ILE A 141 -10.52 1.36 -0.86
C ILE A 141 -10.54 0.88 -2.32
N ALA A 142 -11.18 -0.26 -2.60
CA ALA A 142 -11.26 -0.80 -3.95
C ALA A 142 -12.02 0.13 -4.90
N ARG A 143 -13.16 0.65 -4.47
CA ARG A 143 -14.02 1.55 -5.26
C ARG A 143 -13.31 2.87 -5.53
N ALA A 144 -12.68 3.48 -4.52
CA ALA A 144 -11.94 4.72 -4.67
C ALA A 144 -10.74 4.55 -5.62
N PHE A 145 -10.02 3.44 -5.51
CA PHE A 145 -8.92 3.13 -6.43
C PHE A 145 -9.39 3.00 -7.88
N LEU A 146 -10.48 2.26 -8.13
CA LEU A 146 -11.01 2.08 -9.47
C LEU A 146 -11.57 3.39 -10.05
N ALA A 147 -12.27 4.19 -9.24
CA ALA A 147 -12.79 5.48 -9.65
C ALA A 147 -11.66 6.41 -10.12
N GLU A 148 -10.60 6.51 -9.31
CA GLU A 148 -9.44 7.34 -9.63
C GLU A 148 -8.66 6.77 -10.82
N LEU A 149 -8.48 5.46 -10.89
CA LEU A 149 -7.79 4.79 -11.98
C LEU A 149 -8.46 5.06 -13.35
N HIS A 150 -9.79 5.04 -13.38
CA HIS A 150 -10.58 5.26 -14.60
C HIS A 150 -11.04 6.71 -14.77
N GLN A 151 -10.70 7.62 -13.84
CA GLN A 151 -11.12 9.03 -13.84
C GLN A 151 -12.64 9.17 -13.99
N GLN A 152 -13.37 8.42 -13.17
CA GLN A 152 -14.84 8.40 -13.18
C GLN A 152 -15.40 8.61 -11.76
N PRO A 153 -16.66 9.07 -11.62
CA PRO A 153 -17.31 9.16 -10.32
C PRO A 153 -17.36 7.81 -9.59
N LEU A 154 -17.30 7.83 -8.26
CA LEU A 154 -17.35 6.64 -7.41
C LEU A 154 -18.57 5.75 -7.69
N GLU A 155 -19.72 6.36 -7.88
CA GLU A 155 -21.00 5.71 -8.17
C GLU A 155 -21.07 5.06 -9.55
N SER A 156 -20.16 5.44 -10.45
CA SER A 156 -20.08 4.88 -11.81
C SER A 156 -19.21 3.62 -11.87
N VAL A 157 -18.55 3.24 -10.78
CA VAL A 157 -17.71 2.05 -10.74
C VAL A 157 -18.58 0.80 -10.66
N PRO A 158 -18.50 -0.14 -11.63
CA PRO A 158 -19.32 -1.34 -11.62
C PRO A 158 -19.00 -2.23 -10.40
N ASP A 159 -20.03 -2.71 -9.70
CA ASP A 159 -19.88 -3.55 -8.50
C ASP A 159 -19.09 -4.84 -8.78
N SER A 160 -19.23 -5.41 -9.98
CA SER A 160 -18.46 -6.59 -10.37
C SER A 160 -16.94 -6.34 -10.38
N ARG A 161 -16.52 -5.14 -10.79
CA ARG A 161 -15.08 -4.74 -10.73
C ARG A 161 -14.64 -4.48 -9.30
N VAL A 162 -15.51 -3.86 -8.50
CA VAL A 162 -15.25 -3.63 -7.07
C VAL A 162 -15.04 -4.98 -6.38
N ALA A 163 -15.96 -5.93 -6.52
CA ALA A 163 -15.86 -7.25 -5.91
C ALA A 163 -14.56 -8.00 -6.28
N ALA A 164 -14.17 -7.95 -7.56
CA ALA A 164 -12.92 -8.54 -8.02
C ALA A 164 -11.70 -7.85 -7.39
N THR A 165 -11.71 -6.50 -7.31
CA THR A 165 -10.61 -5.72 -6.72
C THR A 165 -10.54 -5.89 -5.21
N VAL A 166 -11.67 -6.01 -4.51
CA VAL A 166 -11.77 -6.30 -3.05
C VAL A 166 -11.02 -7.57 -2.68
N THR A 167 -11.08 -8.60 -3.52
CA THR A 167 -10.31 -9.84 -3.31
C THR A 167 -8.80 -9.53 -3.23
N HIS A 168 -8.28 -8.75 -4.15
CA HIS A 168 -6.85 -8.37 -4.17
C HIS A 168 -6.47 -7.43 -3.02
N VAL A 169 -7.35 -6.48 -2.68
CA VAL A 169 -7.20 -5.62 -1.49
C VAL A 169 -7.14 -6.48 -0.23
N GLY A 170 -8.02 -7.47 -0.10
CA GLY A 170 -8.05 -8.40 1.03
C GLY A 170 -6.78 -9.26 1.14
N MET A 171 -6.27 -9.77 0.03
CA MET A 171 -5.00 -10.52 0.00
C MET A 171 -3.83 -9.63 0.44
N ALA A 172 -3.72 -8.42 -0.09
CA ALA A 172 -2.68 -7.46 0.30
C ALA A 172 -2.79 -7.09 1.78
N ALA A 173 -3.99 -6.79 2.27
CA ALA A 173 -4.26 -6.49 3.68
C ALA A 173 -3.81 -7.63 4.60
N GLY A 174 -4.14 -8.89 4.25
CA GLY A 174 -3.70 -10.06 4.99
C GLY A 174 -2.17 -10.19 5.11
N LEU A 175 -1.43 -9.85 4.05
CA LEU A 175 0.03 -9.83 4.08
C LEU A 175 0.58 -8.71 4.97
N PHE A 176 0.01 -7.50 4.90
CA PHE A 176 0.41 -6.39 5.78
C PHE A 176 0.11 -6.67 7.25
N ILE A 177 -1.04 -7.26 7.56
CA ILE A 177 -1.35 -7.74 8.93
C ILE A 177 -0.31 -8.74 9.41
N LYS A 178 0.06 -9.71 8.56
CA LYS A 178 1.07 -10.71 8.92
C LYS A 178 2.43 -10.06 9.19
N LEU A 179 2.87 -9.13 8.35
CA LEU A 179 4.12 -8.40 8.54
C LEU A 179 4.11 -7.59 9.82
N LEU A 180 3.00 -6.89 10.10
CA LEU A 180 2.82 -6.13 11.32
C LEU A 180 2.91 -7.04 12.55
N ASN A 181 2.18 -8.15 12.56
CA ASN A 181 2.19 -9.09 13.68
C ASN A 181 3.58 -9.71 13.90
N ILE A 182 4.31 -10.05 12.83
CA ILE A 182 5.70 -10.53 12.93
C ILE A 182 6.58 -9.45 13.57
N SER A 183 6.43 -8.21 13.15
CA SER A 183 7.23 -7.09 13.67
C SER A 183 6.91 -6.80 15.14
N LEU A 184 5.63 -6.85 15.54
CA LEU A 184 5.20 -6.63 16.92
C LEU A 184 5.64 -7.75 17.87
N ASN A 185 5.68 -8.98 17.39
CA ASN A 185 6.00 -10.17 18.20
C ASN A 185 7.48 -10.59 18.13
N SER A 186 8.31 -9.87 17.35
CA SER A 186 9.73 -10.22 17.23
C SER A 186 10.50 -9.76 18.47
N PRO A 187 11.05 -10.66 19.29
CA PRO A 187 11.79 -10.30 20.52
C PRO A 187 13.05 -9.46 20.22
N ASN A 188 13.62 -9.61 19.03
CA ASN A 188 14.88 -8.94 18.65
C ASN A 188 14.70 -7.52 18.09
N SER A 189 13.48 -7.08 17.82
CA SER A 189 13.25 -5.72 17.34
C SER A 189 13.47 -4.67 18.42
N TRP A 190 13.37 -5.05 19.69
CA TRP A 190 13.46 -4.21 20.87
C TRP A 190 14.83 -4.25 21.57
N GLU A 191 15.54 -5.38 21.52
CA GLU A 191 16.80 -5.57 22.23
C GLU A 191 18.02 -5.04 21.50
N ARG A 192 18.00 -4.99 20.16
CA ARG A 192 19.10 -4.41 19.37
C ARG A 192 19.21 -2.88 19.49
N ALA A 193 18.23 -2.23 20.08
CA ALA A 193 18.26 -0.79 20.35
C ALA A 193 19.00 -0.42 21.63
N LYS A 194 19.46 -1.39 22.42
CA LYS A 194 20.18 -1.16 23.68
C LYS A 194 21.69 -1.39 23.60
N LEU A 195 22.21 -1.75 22.43
CA LEU A 195 23.64 -1.83 22.13
C LEU A 195 24.08 -0.71 21.20
#